data_6920ac7ead22644b29ff7d50227be8f5
#
_entry.id   6920ac7ead22644b29ff7d50227be8f5
#
_cell.length_a   1.000
_cell.length_b   1.000
_cell.length_c   1.000
_cell.angle_alpha   90.00
_cell.angle_beta   90.00
_cell.angle_gamma   90.00
#
_symmetry.space_group_name_H-M   'P 1'
#
loop_
_entity.id
_entity.type
_entity.pdbx_description
1 polymer ?
#
loop_
_entity_poly.entity_id
_entity_poly.type
_entity_poly.pdbx_seq_one_letter_code
_entity_poly.pdbx_strand_id
1 'polypeptide(L)'
;MLVLTMALAGCLTGNVSMKSAKYGGLNSKSIRKIPGHHLIVTNPEGFKIKITFRQNDCIPTFDNDKSFKDALQRMTESAFRRVFVDSEIRVEGDKAIELGEQFNSVSKIRLSSFIGTIEPERVFSLIGGGYRFSAILSGRATIADEAGIIIEKELSSARDTTIDLTLIPKKYKRNCVQFTADKIAEMLTGAISDVLTELVRDIEAQRARFLAISG
;
A
#
# COMPACT_ATOMS: atom_id res chain seq x y z
N MET A 1 6.34 5.20 56.70
CA MET A 1 5.22 5.59 55.82
C MET A 1 5.82 5.65 54.40
N LEU A 2 5.62 4.56 53.65
CA LEU A 2 6.23 4.39 52.30
C LEU A 2 5.18 4.88 51.30
N VAL A 3 5.44 6.00 50.65
CA VAL A 3 4.58 6.52 49.58
C VAL A 3 4.93 5.74 48.31
N LEU A 4 4.05 4.79 47.97
CA LEU A 4 4.11 4.04 46.74
C LEU A 4 3.61 4.95 45.62
N THR A 5 4.50 5.65 44.91
CA THR A 5 4.18 6.34 43.66
C THR A 5 3.88 5.27 42.60
N MET A 6 2.61 4.93 42.45
CA MET A 6 2.15 4.23 41.24
C MET A 6 2.39 5.17 40.03
N ALA A 7 3.48 4.95 39.32
CA ALA A 7 3.62 5.47 37.95
C ALA A 7 2.52 4.83 37.13
N LEU A 8 1.48 5.58 36.82
CA LEU A 8 0.53 5.29 35.75
C LEU A 8 1.34 5.25 34.45
N ALA A 9 1.85 4.08 34.12
CA ALA A 9 2.28 3.78 32.78
C ALA A 9 1.02 3.85 31.91
N GLY A 10 0.71 5.06 31.44
CA GLY A 10 -0.31 5.23 30.41
C GLY A 10 0.07 4.30 29.27
N CYS A 11 -0.77 3.32 28.95
CA CYS A 11 -0.58 2.44 27.83
C CYS A 11 -0.44 3.34 26.59
N LEU A 12 0.79 3.50 26.10
CA LEU A 12 1.05 4.18 24.86
C LEU A 12 0.43 3.31 23.76
N THR A 13 -0.63 3.80 23.15
CA THR A 13 -1.29 3.13 22.03
C THR A 13 -0.88 3.82 20.74
N GLY A 14 -0.67 3.03 19.72
CA GLY A 14 -0.45 3.50 18.35
C GLY A 14 -1.15 2.57 17.38
N ASN A 15 -1.81 3.15 16.40
CA ASN A 15 -2.54 2.40 15.41
C ASN A 15 -2.02 2.69 14.00
N VAL A 16 -1.73 1.63 13.24
CA VAL A 16 -1.33 1.76 11.84
C VAL A 16 -2.54 2.21 11.02
N SER A 17 -2.49 3.43 10.50
CA SER A 17 -3.59 4.01 9.75
C SER A 17 -3.13 4.50 8.37
N MET A 18 -3.84 4.08 7.34
CA MET A 18 -3.59 4.46 5.94
C MET A 18 -4.45 5.64 5.45
N LYS A 19 -5.12 6.38 6.37
CA LYS A 19 -6.05 7.48 6.01
C LYS A 19 -5.40 8.57 5.15
N SER A 20 -4.12 8.85 5.36
CA SER A 20 -3.35 9.85 4.59
C SER A 20 -2.60 9.28 3.39
N ALA A 21 -2.71 7.97 3.12
CA ALA A 21 -2.00 7.33 2.03
C ALA A 21 -2.40 7.93 0.67
N LYS A 22 -1.40 8.28 -0.13
CA LYS A 22 -1.56 8.84 -1.48
C LYS A 22 -0.64 8.12 -2.44
N TYR A 23 -1.11 7.94 -3.67
CA TYR A 23 -0.26 7.43 -4.74
C TYR A 23 0.79 8.47 -5.12
N GLY A 24 2.06 8.12 -4.92
CA GLY A 24 3.21 8.99 -5.19
C GLY A 24 3.93 8.73 -6.52
N GLY A 25 3.36 7.87 -7.38
CA GLY A 25 4.01 7.41 -8.61
C GLY A 25 4.18 8.47 -9.70
N LEU A 26 4.52 8.01 -10.89
CA LEU A 26 4.96 8.75 -12.08
C LEU A 26 4.40 10.18 -12.26
N ASN A 27 5.26 11.14 -12.60
CA ASN A 27 4.85 12.48 -13.00
C ASN A 27 3.95 12.41 -14.25
N SER A 28 2.68 12.82 -14.11
CA SER A 28 1.64 12.66 -15.12
C SER A 28 1.80 13.54 -16.37
N LYS A 29 2.82 14.40 -16.45
CA LYS A 29 2.96 15.40 -17.54
C LYS A 29 3.27 14.81 -18.92
N SER A 30 3.61 13.53 -19.03
CA SER A 30 4.02 12.90 -20.30
C SER A 30 3.14 11.74 -20.77
N ILE A 31 2.18 11.29 -19.98
CA ILE A 31 1.36 10.12 -20.33
C ILE A 31 0.15 10.58 -21.14
N ARG A 32 0.08 10.21 -22.41
CA ARG A 32 -1.17 10.30 -23.18
C ARG A 32 -2.14 9.27 -22.66
N LYS A 33 -3.31 9.68 -22.21
CA LYS A 33 -4.32 8.77 -21.72
C LYS A 33 -4.84 7.84 -22.82
N ILE A 34 -5.14 6.60 -22.43
CA ILE A 34 -5.76 5.59 -23.28
C ILE A 34 -7.27 5.86 -23.27
N PRO A 35 -7.93 6.02 -24.45
CA PRO A 35 -9.38 6.18 -24.51
C PRO A 35 -10.11 4.88 -24.14
N GLY A 36 -11.43 4.94 -24.10
CA GLY A 36 -12.29 3.78 -23.77
C GLY A 36 -12.67 3.73 -22.30
N HIS A 37 -13.61 2.87 -21.97
CA HIS A 37 -14.12 2.66 -20.62
C HIS A 37 -13.47 1.41 -20.00
N HIS A 38 -12.77 1.59 -18.89
CA HIS A 38 -11.96 0.53 -18.27
C HIS A 38 -12.42 0.24 -16.85
N LEU A 39 -12.65 -1.03 -16.53
CA LEU A 39 -13.02 -1.48 -15.19
C LEU A 39 -11.75 -1.91 -14.41
N ILE A 40 -11.59 -1.39 -13.22
CA ILE A 40 -10.53 -1.78 -12.29
C ILE A 40 -11.18 -2.42 -11.07
N VAL A 41 -10.88 -3.68 -10.83
CA VAL A 41 -11.37 -4.43 -9.67
C VAL A 41 -10.23 -4.61 -8.69
N THR A 42 -10.42 -4.13 -7.48
CA THR A 42 -9.49 -4.36 -6.38
C THR A 42 -10.06 -5.41 -5.44
N ASN A 43 -9.23 -6.37 -5.02
CA ASN A 43 -9.61 -7.31 -3.96
C ASN A 43 -8.79 -7.03 -2.70
N PRO A 44 -9.32 -6.27 -1.75
CA PRO A 44 -8.71 -6.07 -0.45
C PRO A 44 -8.98 -7.24 0.52
N GLU A 45 -9.90 -8.14 0.19
CA GLU A 45 -10.23 -9.28 1.03
C GLU A 45 -9.11 -10.31 1.00
N GLY A 46 -8.79 -10.86 2.17
CA GLY A 46 -7.70 -11.82 2.30
C GLY A 46 -6.30 -11.19 2.35
N PHE A 47 -6.17 -9.87 2.26
CA PHE A 47 -4.89 -9.19 2.47
C PHE A 47 -4.41 -9.37 3.91
N LYS A 48 -3.19 -9.90 4.06
CA LYS A 48 -2.62 -10.21 5.37
C LYS A 48 -1.45 -9.29 5.67
N ILE A 49 -1.54 -8.57 6.78
CA ILE A 49 -0.40 -7.82 7.33
C ILE A 49 0.21 -8.68 8.44
N LYS A 50 1.47 -9.06 8.27
CA LYS A 50 2.23 -9.79 9.28
C LYS A 50 3.56 -9.09 9.52
N ILE A 51 3.72 -8.47 10.67
CA ILE A 51 4.98 -7.83 11.07
C ILE A 51 5.49 -8.54 12.32
N THR A 52 6.72 -9.04 12.22
CA THR A 52 7.44 -9.66 13.32
C THR A 52 8.29 -8.62 14.01
N PHE A 53 8.10 -8.45 15.30
CA PHE A 53 8.89 -7.56 16.14
C PHE A 53 9.90 -8.38 16.93
N ARG A 54 11.18 -8.06 16.81
CA ARG A 54 12.23 -8.67 17.60
C ARG A 54 12.72 -7.65 18.62
N GLN A 55 12.52 -7.95 19.92
CA GLN A 55 12.99 -7.11 21.03
C GLN A 55 12.54 -5.65 20.94
N ASN A 56 11.27 -5.42 20.68
CA ASN A 56 10.72 -4.08 20.56
C ASN A 56 9.53 -3.87 21.50
N ASP A 57 9.59 -2.83 22.33
CA ASP A 57 8.51 -2.42 23.23
C ASP A 57 7.51 -1.46 22.56
N CYS A 58 7.83 -0.99 21.33
CA CYS A 58 7.00 -0.03 20.59
C CYS A 58 6.13 -0.73 19.54
N ILE A 59 5.35 -1.73 19.98
CA ILE A 59 4.51 -2.54 19.09
C ILE A 59 3.15 -1.85 18.88
N PRO A 60 2.84 -1.38 17.64
CA PRO A 60 1.54 -0.81 17.34
C PRO A 60 0.48 -1.88 17.11
N THR A 61 -0.77 -1.48 17.22
CA THR A 61 -1.92 -2.27 16.78
C THR A 61 -2.20 -1.99 15.28
N PHE A 62 -2.81 -2.96 14.62
CA PHE A 62 -3.28 -2.80 13.26
C PHE A 62 -4.79 -2.68 13.29
N ASP A 63 -5.31 -1.50 12.91
CA ASP A 63 -6.75 -1.30 12.71
C ASP A 63 -7.10 -1.84 11.33
N ASN A 64 -7.57 -3.07 11.36
CA ASN A 64 -7.57 -3.89 10.21
C ASN A 64 -8.56 -3.47 9.14
N ASP A 65 -8.99 -3.23 8.37
CA ASP A 65 -9.84 -3.35 7.18
C ASP A 65 -10.22 -2.03 6.51
N LYS A 66 -10.90 -1.13 7.19
CA LYS A 66 -11.50 0.00 6.47
C LYS A 66 -10.47 1.00 5.95
N SER A 67 -9.50 1.40 6.77
CA SER A 67 -8.53 2.40 6.35
C SER A 67 -7.59 1.90 5.26
N PHE A 68 -7.30 0.59 5.25
CA PHE A 68 -6.52 -0.05 4.20
C PHE A 68 -7.32 -0.18 2.89
N LYS A 69 -8.56 -0.68 2.97
CA LYS A 69 -9.46 -0.80 1.80
C LYS A 69 -9.64 0.54 1.10
N ASP A 70 -9.99 1.58 1.88
CA ASP A 70 -10.17 2.93 1.38
C ASP A 70 -8.88 3.51 0.78
N ALA A 71 -7.73 3.22 1.38
CA ALA A 71 -6.43 3.68 0.88
C ALA A 71 -6.07 3.00 -0.44
N LEU A 72 -6.20 1.67 -0.50
CA LEU A 72 -5.94 0.90 -1.71
C LEU A 72 -6.82 1.39 -2.87
N GLN A 73 -8.11 1.57 -2.61
CA GLN A 73 -9.03 2.08 -3.62
C GLN A 73 -8.62 3.46 -4.14
N ARG A 74 -8.38 4.42 -3.24
CA ARG A 74 -7.94 5.79 -3.63
C ARG A 74 -6.61 5.79 -4.39
N MET A 75 -5.64 4.97 -3.96
CA MET A 75 -4.33 4.90 -4.60
C MET A 75 -4.45 4.29 -6.00
N THR A 76 -5.24 3.21 -6.14
CA THR A 76 -5.53 2.58 -7.42
C THR A 76 -6.24 3.54 -8.35
N GLU A 77 -7.28 4.22 -7.88
CA GLU A 77 -8.00 5.25 -8.64
C GLU A 77 -7.04 6.34 -9.13
N SER A 78 -6.19 6.85 -8.25
CA SER A 78 -5.22 7.88 -8.61
C SER A 78 -4.19 7.40 -9.64
N ALA A 79 -3.77 6.12 -9.58
CA ALA A 79 -2.84 5.55 -10.53
C ALA A 79 -3.48 5.38 -11.92
N PHE A 80 -4.66 4.77 -11.98
CA PHE A 80 -5.30 4.42 -13.24
C PHE A 80 -5.93 5.62 -13.96
N ARG A 81 -6.43 6.62 -13.25
CA ARG A 81 -6.85 7.91 -13.84
C ARG A 81 -5.73 8.66 -14.58
N ARG A 82 -4.47 8.31 -14.34
CA ARG A 82 -3.34 8.86 -15.10
C ARG A 82 -3.17 8.21 -16.46
N VAL A 83 -3.59 6.95 -16.59
CA VAL A 83 -3.41 6.12 -17.79
C VAL A 83 -4.64 6.10 -18.66
N PHE A 84 -5.82 5.98 -18.07
CA PHE A 84 -7.09 5.88 -18.78
C PHE A 84 -7.85 7.22 -18.77
N VAL A 85 -8.57 7.50 -19.85
CA VAL A 85 -9.47 8.66 -19.95
C VAL A 85 -10.65 8.44 -19.00
N ASP A 86 -11.25 7.24 -19.07
CA ASP A 86 -12.38 6.84 -18.27
C ASP A 86 -12.10 5.50 -17.59
N SER A 87 -12.28 5.47 -16.28
CA SER A 87 -12.05 4.25 -15.48
C SER A 87 -13.02 4.19 -14.30
N GLU A 88 -13.67 3.04 -14.17
CA GLU A 88 -14.50 2.71 -13.02
C GLU A 88 -13.73 1.78 -12.07
N ILE A 89 -13.83 2.02 -10.76
CA ILE A 89 -13.18 1.19 -9.75
C ILE A 89 -14.23 0.52 -8.89
N ARG A 90 -14.14 -0.80 -8.80
CA ARG A 90 -15.01 -1.65 -7.96
C ARG A 90 -14.18 -2.48 -7.00
N VAL A 91 -14.79 -2.86 -5.89
CA VAL A 91 -14.24 -3.86 -4.97
C VAL A 91 -14.80 -5.21 -5.35
N GLU A 92 -13.98 -6.25 -5.36
CA GLU A 92 -14.42 -7.62 -5.69
C GLU A 92 -15.50 -8.06 -4.68
N GLY A 93 -16.63 -8.56 -5.18
CA GLY A 93 -17.81 -8.92 -4.39
C GLY A 93 -19.06 -8.09 -4.69
N ASP A 94 -18.92 -6.92 -5.30
CA ASP A 94 -20.03 -5.97 -5.53
C ASP A 94 -20.94 -6.28 -6.75
N LYS A 95 -20.90 -7.43 -7.32
CA LYS A 95 -21.73 -8.02 -8.39
C LYS A 95 -20.87 -8.81 -9.38
N ALA A 96 -21.46 -9.81 -10.03
CA ALA A 96 -20.83 -10.53 -11.13
C ALA A 96 -20.34 -9.52 -12.20
N ILE A 97 -19.05 -9.55 -12.48
CA ILE A 97 -18.44 -8.70 -13.49
C ILE A 97 -18.55 -9.46 -14.79
N GLU A 98 -19.53 -9.11 -15.60
CA GLU A 98 -19.61 -9.59 -16.97
C GLU A 98 -18.72 -8.73 -17.85
N LEU A 99 -17.79 -9.36 -18.54
CA LEU A 99 -17.11 -8.77 -19.69
C LEU A 99 -18.19 -8.68 -20.81
N GLY A 100 -18.59 -7.48 -21.15
CA GLY A 100 -19.60 -7.22 -22.17
C GLY A 100 -19.47 -5.79 -22.68
N GLU A 101 -20.44 -5.31 -23.42
CA GLU A 101 -20.48 -4.03 -24.13
C GLU A 101 -20.12 -2.77 -23.30
N GLN A 102 -19.91 -2.90 -21.98
CA GLN A 102 -19.64 -1.76 -21.10
C GLN A 102 -18.15 -1.42 -20.90
N PHE A 103 -17.24 -2.40 -21.04
CA PHE A 103 -15.83 -2.16 -20.71
C PHE A 103 -14.89 -2.66 -21.80
N ASN A 104 -13.98 -1.80 -22.24
CA ASN A 104 -12.93 -2.18 -23.19
C ASN A 104 -11.88 -3.11 -22.56
N SER A 105 -11.65 -2.98 -21.25
CA SER A 105 -10.81 -3.92 -20.52
C SER A 105 -11.20 -4.01 -19.05
N VAL A 106 -10.84 -5.13 -18.41
CA VAL A 106 -11.00 -5.36 -16.98
C VAL A 106 -9.63 -5.65 -16.35
N SER A 107 -9.25 -4.83 -15.38
CA SER A 107 -8.05 -5.00 -14.58
C SER A 107 -8.42 -5.55 -13.22
N LYS A 108 -7.92 -6.73 -12.84
CA LYS A 108 -8.07 -7.31 -11.50
C LYS A 108 -6.76 -7.19 -10.75
N ILE A 109 -6.78 -6.50 -9.59
CA ILE A 109 -5.61 -6.29 -8.74
C ILE A 109 -5.91 -6.91 -7.38
N ARG A 110 -5.16 -7.94 -7.04
CA ARG A 110 -5.25 -8.64 -5.75
C ARG A 110 -3.93 -8.51 -5.02
N LEU A 111 -3.92 -7.77 -3.92
CA LEU A 111 -2.80 -7.79 -2.98
C LEU A 111 -3.03 -8.93 -1.98
N SER A 112 -2.01 -9.75 -1.75
CA SER A 112 -2.11 -10.96 -0.92
C SER A 112 -1.53 -10.76 0.47
N SER A 113 -0.37 -10.12 0.58
CA SER A 113 0.28 -9.95 1.87
C SER A 113 1.28 -8.79 1.91
N PHE A 114 1.44 -8.25 3.12
CA PHE A 114 2.56 -7.39 3.50
C PHE A 114 3.25 -8.02 4.70
N ILE A 115 4.44 -8.56 4.48
CA ILE A 115 5.19 -9.29 5.50
C ILE A 115 6.46 -8.52 5.78
N GLY A 116 6.71 -8.24 7.06
CA GLY A 116 7.89 -7.50 7.47
C GLY A 116 8.48 -7.95 8.79
N THR A 117 9.69 -7.50 9.04
CA THR A 117 10.42 -7.72 10.29
C THR A 117 11.00 -6.40 10.78
N ILE A 118 10.80 -6.13 12.06
CA ILE A 118 11.43 -5.01 12.76
C ILE A 118 12.46 -5.59 13.72
N GLU A 119 13.72 -5.28 13.49
CA GLU A 119 14.86 -5.79 14.25
C GLU A 119 15.62 -4.63 14.90
N PRO A 120 16.20 -4.84 16.10
CA PRO A 120 17.09 -3.84 16.67
C PRO A 120 18.28 -3.59 15.74
N GLU A 121 18.54 -2.33 15.45
CA GLU A 121 19.72 -1.91 14.72
C GLU A 121 20.66 -1.15 15.67
N ARG A 122 21.94 -1.50 15.68
CA ARG A 122 22.94 -0.72 16.37
C ARG A 122 23.21 0.55 15.56
N VAL A 123 22.38 1.54 15.75
CA VAL A 123 22.70 2.88 15.25
C VAL A 123 23.91 3.38 16.04
N PHE A 124 24.89 3.92 15.36
CA PHE A 124 26.11 4.51 15.92
C PHE A 124 25.81 5.77 16.75
N SER A 125 24.88 5.72 17.66
CA SER A 125 24.66 6.78 18.64
C SER A 125 24.91 6.23 20.04
N LEU A 126 25.77 6.89 20.78
CA LEU A 126 26.10 6.58 22.18
C LEU A 126 24.88 6.60 23.13
N ILE A 127 23.70 6.98 22.67
CA ILE A 127 22.52 7.27 23.51
C ILE A 127 21.19 6.89 22.81
N GLY A 128 21.09 5.84 22.03
CA GLY A 128 19.80 5.48 21.49
C GLY A 128 19.78 4.26 20.58
N GLY A 129 18.71 3.50 20.65
CA GLY A 129 18.42 2.39 19.77
C GLY A 129 17.60 2.81 18.56
N GLY A 130 17.90 2.21 17.43
CA GLY A 130 17.07 2.25 16.24
C GLY A 130 16.57 0.86 15.90
N TYR A 131 15.66 0.79 14.96
CA TYR A 131 15.17 -0.46 14.41
C TYR A 131 15.28 -0.41 12.91
N ARG A 132 15.70 -1.52 12.33
CA ARG A 132 15.58 -1.76 10.90
C ARG A 132 14.24 -2.39 10.64
N PHE A 133 13.48 -1.82 9.71
CA PHE A 133 12.23 -2.35 9.25
C PHE A 133 12.36 -2.76 7.79
N SER A 134 12.28 -4.04 7.51
CA SER A 134 12.30 -4.61 6.17
C SER A 134 10.96 -5.27 5.89
N ALA A 135 10.37 -5.02 4.74
CA ALA A 135 9.07 -5.58 4.40
C ALA A 135 8.94 -5.87 2.90
N ILE A 136 8.10 -6.85 2.59
CA ILE A 136 7.74 -7.24 1.22
C ILE A 136 6.23 -7.21 1.09
N LEU A 137 5.74 -6.48 0.08
CA LEU A 137 4.37 -6.54 -0.42
C LEU A 137 4.31 -7.56 -1.56
N SER A 138 3.29 -8.40 -1.57
CA SER A 138 3.05 -9.38 -2.63
C SER A 138 1.61 -9.31 -3.12
N GLY A 139 1.40 -9.62 -4.39
CA GLY A 139 0.09 -9.65 -5.01
C GLY A 139 0.14 -10.18 -6.44
N ARG A 140 -0.98 -10.06 -7.14
CA ARG A 140 -1.11 -10.42 -8.57
C ARG A 140 -2.00 -9.39 -9.27
N ALA A 141 -1.68 -9.08 -10.51
CA ALA A 141 -2.55 -8.32 -11.40
C ALA A 141 -2.84 -9.10 -12.68
N THR A 142 -4.08 -9.02 -13.14
CA THR A 142 -4.49 -9.54 -14.45
C THR A 142 -5.28 -8.45 -15.14
N ILE A 143 -4.93 -8.14 -16.39
CA ILE A 143 -5.67 -7.24 -17.25
C ILE A 143 -6.08 -8.02 -18.49
N ALA A 144 -7.36 -8.00 -18.79
CA ALA A 144 -7.96 -8.74 -19.90
C ALA A 144 -8.91 -7.84 -20.70
N ASP A 145 -9.04 -8.14 -21.98
CA ASP A 145 -10.09 -7.66 -22.89
C ASP A 145 -10.95 -8.86 -23.35
N GLU A 146 -11.84 -8.65 -24.31
CA GLU A 146 -12.66 -9.71 -24.90
C GLU A 146 -11.80 -10.76 -25.64
N ALA A 147 -10.65 -10.37 -26.18
CA ALA A 147 -9.75 -11.28 -26.89
C ALA A 147 -8.87 -12.12 -25.95
N GLY A 148 -8.85 -11.82 -24.65
CA GLY A 148 -8.12 -12.56 -23.63
C GLY A 148 -7.19 -11.72 -22.77
N ILE A 149 -6.23 -12.38 -22.12
CA ILE A 149 -5.32 -11.75 -21.18
C ILE A 149 -4.29 -10.86 -21.93
N ILE A 150 -4.22 -9.58 -21.54
CA ILE A 150 -3.25 -8.61 -22.01
C ILE A 150 -2.01 -8.62 -21.13
N ILE A 151 -2.22 -8.59 -19.81
CA ILE A 151 -1.16 -8.58 -18.79
C ILE A 151 -1.54 -9.57 -17.70
N GLU A 152 -0.62 -10.44 -17.34
CA GLU A 152 -0.69 -11.25 -16.13
C GLU A 152 0.67 -11.14 -15.42
N LYS A 153 0.64 -10.72 -14.16
CA LYS A 153 1.87 -10.41 -13.43
C LYS A 153 1.75 -10.65 -11.95
N GLU A 154 2.78 -11.27 -11.39
CA GLU A 154 3.02 -11.25 -9.95
C GLU A 154 3.57 -9.87 -9.57
N LEU A 155 2.95 -9.27 -8.55
CA LEU A 155 3.33 -7.98 -8.02
C LEU A 155 4.18 -8.17 -6.77
N SER A 156 5.31 -7.50 -6.71
CA SER A 156 6.16 -7.52 -5.52
C SER A 156 6.86 -6.18 -5.33
N SER A 157 6.92 -5.70 -4.09
CA SER A 157 7.75 -4.56 -3.71
C SER A 157 8.43 -4.85 -2.39
N ALA A 158 9.76 -4.83 -2.38
CA ALA A 158 10.58 -4.92 -1.18
C ALA A 158 11.00 -3.52 -0.75
N ARG A 159 10.86 -3.23 0.55
CA ARG A 159 11.26 -1.96 1.14
C ARG A 159 12.00 -2.17 2.45
N ASP A 160 12.89 -1.23 2.71
CA ASP A 160 13.72 -1.19 3.91
C ASP A 160 13.81 0.24 4.43
N THR A 161 13.77 0.43 5.73
CA THR A 161 13.94 1.73 6.38
C THR A 161 14.46 1.57 7.80
N THR A 162 15.13 2.60 8.30
CA THR A 162 15.53 2.68 9.71
C THR A 162 14.51 3.51 10.48
N ILE A 163 14.09 3.01 11.63
CA ILE A 163 13.25 3.70 12.61
C ILE A 163 14.17 4.16 13.74
N ASP A 164 14.61 5.41 13.69
CA ASP A 164 15.47 6.00 14.72
C ASP A 164 14.61 6.57 15.86
N LEU A 165 14.61 5.90 17.01
CA LEU A 165 13.86 6.32 18.18
C LEU A 165 14.48 7.54 18.89
N THR A 166 15.73 7.89 18.58
CA THR A 166 16.36 9.10 19.14
C THR A 166 15.84 10.38 18.49
N LEU A 167 15.37 10.25 17.26
CA LEU A 167 14.86 11.34 16.43
C LEU A 167 13.32 11.41 16.39
N ILE A 168 12.63 10.86 17.39
CA ILE A 168 11.15 10.94 17.43
C ILE A 168 10.71 12.42 17.41
N PRO A 169 9.97 12.83 16.38
CA PRO A 169 9.54 14.21 16.26
C PRO A 169 8.66 14.65 17.44
N LYS A 170 8.75 15.93 17.84
CA LYS A 170 8.00 16.48 18.98
C LYS A 170 6.49 16.24 18.89
N LYS A 171 5.91 16.16 17.68
CA LYS A 171 4.49 15.88 17.45
C LYS A 171 4.02 14.56 18.08
N TYR A 172 4.91 13.58 18.22
CA TYR A 172 4.59 12.29 18.85
C TYR A 172 4.70 12.30 20.38
N LYS A 173 5.16 13.41 21.00
CA LYS A 173 5.32 13.53 22.46
C LYS A 173 6.03 12.33 23.08
N ARG A 174 7.05 11.79 22.42
CA ARG A 174 7.78 10.56 22.76
C ARG A 174 6.95 9.26 22.68
N ASN A 175 5.78 9.27 22.01
CA ASN A 175 5.02 8.05 21.74
C ASN A 175 5.69 7.25 20.62
N CYS A 176 6.59 6.34 20.98
CA CYS A 176 7.30 5.49 20.03
C CYS A 176 6.36 4.53 19.30
N VAL A 177 5.29 4.09 19.93
CA VAL A 177 4.31 3.17 19.33
C VAL A 177 3.61 3.84 18.14
N GLN A 178 3.14 5.09 18.31
CA GLN A 178 2.52 5.83 17.22
C GLN A 178 3.54 6.19 16.14
N PHE A 179 4.78 6.53 16.51
CA PHE A 179 5.83 6.79 15.53
C PHE A 179 6.15 5.56 14.68
N THR A 180 6.26 4.38 15.31
CA THR A 180 6.45 3.10 14.63
C THR A 180 5.26 2.77 13.73
N ALA A 181 4.03 3.00 14.20
CA ALA A 181 2.80 2.81 13.43
C ALA A 181 2.80 3.65 12.14
N ASP A 182 3.18 4.93 12.24
CA ASP A 182 3.23 5.83 11.09
C ASP A 182 4.33 5.40 10.09
N LYS A 183 5.46 4.90 10.58
CA LYS A 183 6.53 4.36 9.71
C LYS A 183 6.10 3.10 8.97
N ILE A 184 5.36 2.21 9.61
CA ILE A 184 4.77 1.04 8.97
C ILE A 184 3.78 1.46 7.88
N ALA A 185 2.90 2.43 8.18
CA ALA A 185 1.93 2.95 7.21
C ALA A 185 2.63 3.62 6.00
N GLU A 186 3.72 4.35 6.24
CA GLU A 186 4.56 4.95 5.19
C GLU A 186 5.18 3.87 4.28
N MET A 187 5.76 2.83 4.88
CA MET A 187 6.34 1.71 4.14
C MET A 187 5.31 0.97 3.28
N LEU A 188 4.15 0.65 3.85
CA LEU A 188 3.06 -0.02 3.14
C LEU A 188 2.53 0.87 1.99
N THR A 189 2.32 2.16 2.25
CA THR A 189 1.92 3.14 1.22
C THR A 189 2.93 3.17 0.07
N GLY A 190 4.20 3.21 0.40
CA GLY A 190 5.26 3.20 -0.58
C GLY A 190 5.30 1.91 -1.40
N ALA A 191 5.18 0.74 -0.75
CA ALA A 191 5.15 -0.55 -1.43
C ALA A 191 3.95 -0.68 -2.40
N ILE A 192 2.76 -0.21 -2.00
CA ILE A 192 1.59 -0.15 -2.87
C ILE A 192 1.84 0.79 -4.06
N SER A 193 2.44 1.97 -3.81
CA SER A 193 2.81 2.90 -4.89
C SER A 193 3.76 2.28 -5.90
N ASP A 194 4.74 1.49 -5.47
CA ASP A 194 5.70 0.83 -6.35
C ASP A 194 5.00 -0.16 -7.29
N VAL A 195 4.19 -1.08 -6.72
CA VAL A 195 3.49 -2.09 -7.54
C VAL A 195 2.49 -1.45 -8.51
N LEU A 196 1.77 -0.41 -8.10
CA LEU A 196 0.87 0.33 -9.00
C LEU A 196 1.65 1.08 -10.09
N THR A 197 2.82 1.65 -9.76
CA THR A 197 3.68 2.33 -10.74
C THR A 197 4.22 1.36 -11.77
N GLU A 198 4.63 0.17 -11.34
CA GLU A 198 5.09 -0.89 -12.23
C GLU A 198 3.96 -1.34 -13.17
N LEU A 199 2.76 -1.56 -12.62
CA LEU A 199 1.59 -1.93 -13.43
C LEU A 199 1.22 -0.86 -14.46
N VAL A 200 1.27 0.42 -14.09
CA VAL A 200 1.06 1.55 -15.01
C VAL A 200 2.08 1.53 -16.14
N ARG A 201 3.35 1.23 -15.87
CA ARG A 201 4.39 1.10 -16.90
C ARG A 201 4.11 -0.07 -17.85
N ASP A 202 3.65 -1.20 -17.32
CA ASP A 202 3.30 -2.36 -18.15
C ASP A 202 2.11 -2.05 -19.08
N ILE A 203 1.10 -1.33 -18.59
CA ILE A 203 -0.02 -0.85 -19.41
C ILE A 203 0.50 0.08 -20.52
N GLU A 204 1.39 1.02 -20.21
CA GLU A 204 1.99 1.90 -21.19
C GLU A 204 2.83 1.12 -22.24
N ALA A 205 3.54 0.09 -21.81
CA ALA A 205 4.27 -0.79 -22.74
C ALA A 205 3.35 -1.56 -23.71
N GLN A 206 2.12 -1.88 -23.28
CA GLN A 206 1.08 -2.55 -24.08
C GLN A 206 0.10 -1.55 -24.72
N ARG A 207 0.43 -0.26 -24.74
CA ARG A 207 -0.46 0.82 -25.19
C ARG A 207 -1.11 0.59 -26.54
N ALA A 208 -0.35 0.09 -27.52
CA ALA A 208 -0.86 -0.16 -28.88
C ALA A 208 -2.05 -1.15 -28.85
N ARG A 209 -1.98 -2.19 -28.01
CA ARG A 209 -3.06 -3.15 -27.83
C ARG A 209 -4.29 -2.51 -27.19
N PHE A 210 -4.11 -1.69 -26.17
CA PHE A 210 -5.23 -0.97 -25.55
C PHE A 210 -5.91 0.01 -26.50
N LEU A 211 -5.15 0.67 -27.37
CA LEU A 211 -5.72 1.57 -28.38
C LEU A 211 -6.54 0.80 -29.44
N ALA A 212 -6.11 -0.42 -29.81
CA ALA A 212 -6.82 -1.25 -30.78
C ALA A 212 -8.22 -1.73 -30.28
N ILE A 213 -8.40 -1.92 -28.95
CA ILE A 213 -9.67 -2.32 -28.36
C ILE A 213 -10.58 -1.13 -27.98
N SER A 214 -10.07 0.08 -28.07
CA SER A 214 -10.79 1.31 -27.68
C SER A 214 -11.29 2.11 -28.89
N GLY A 215 -10.98 1.69 -30.12
CA GLY A 215 -11.46 2.25 -31.37
C GLY A 215 -12.54 1.42 -31.98
#